data_a759897599579f9d5dfc7aa826d02776
#
_entry.id   a759897599579f9d5dfc7aa826d02776
#
_cell.length_a   1.000
_cell.length_b   1.000
_cell.length_c   1.000
_cell.angle_alpha   90.00
_cell.angle_beta   90.00
_cell.angle_gamma   90.00
#
_symmetry.space_group_name_H-M   'P 1'
#
loop_
_entity.id
_entity.type
_entity.pdbx_description
1 polymer ?
#
loop_
_entity_poly.entity_id
_entity_poly.type
_entity_poly.pdbx_seq_one_letter_code
_entity_poly.pdbx_strand_id
1 'polypeptide(L)'
;FMMNSQELETAVRLGMHITVVILRDDGYGMIRWKQANMGFTDFGLDYGNPDFVKYAEAYGANGHRVESAEGLLPLLEHCIKTPGVHVIDCPVDYSENDRILNSELRERALAV
;
A
#
# COMPACT_ATOMS: atom_id res chain seq x y z
N PHE A 1 2.65 -0.74 7.05
CA PHE A 1 1.84 -1.90 7.48
C PHE A 1 2.62 -2.86 8.38
N MET A 2 3.79 -3.33 7.96
CA MET A 2 4.58 -4.34 8.68
C MET A 2 4.93 -3.98 10.14
N MET A 3 4.97 -2.71 10.49
CA MET A 3 5.29 -2.26 11.86
C MET A 3 4.20 -2.60 12.89
N ASN A 4 2.96 -2.84 12.47
CA ASN A 4 1.82 -3.12 13.35
C ASN A 4 0.94 -4.27 12.82
N SER A 5 1.50 -5.17 12.03
CA SER A 5 0.75 -6.25 11.39
C SER A 5 0.24 -7.33 12.36
N GLN A 6 0.80 -7.39 13.58
CA GLN A 6 0.35 -8.30 14.63
C GLN A 6 -1.13 -8.10 15.02
N GLU A 7 -1.70 -6.94 14.74
CA GLU A 7 -3.12 -6.67 14.99
C GLU A 7 -4.06 -7.52 14.12
N LEU A 8 -3.54 -8.17 13.07
CA LEU A 8 -4.30 -9.18 12.32
C LEU A 8 -4.69 -10.36 13.20
N GLU A 9 -3.80 -10.82 14.09
CA GLU A 9 -4.12 -11.86 15.07
C GLU A 9 -5.30 -11.42 15.95
N THR A 10 -5.24 -10.23 16.50
CA THR A 10 -6.29 -9.67 17.33
C THR A 10 -7.63 -9.61 16.58
N ALA A 11 -7.62 -9.13 15.34
CA ALA A 11 -8.81 -9.02 14.52
C ALA A 11 -9.44 -10.39 14.20
N VAL A 12 -8.61 -11.37 13.84
CA VAL A 12 -9.06 -12.74 13.56
C VAL A 12 -9.62 -13.40 14.81
N ARG A 13 -8.92 -13.34 15.94
CA ARG A 13 -9.33 -13.93 17.22
C ARG A 13 -10.64 -13.33 17.73
N LEU A 14 -10.87 -12.04 17.50
CA LEU A 14 -12.12 -11.35 17.91
C LEU A 14 -13.24 -11.52 16.87
N GLY A 15 -13.02 -12.22 15.76
CA GLY A 15 -14.00 -12.40 14.69
C GLY A 15 -14.45 -11.09 14.05
N MET A 16 -13.52 -10.13 13.92
CA MET A 16 -13.85 -8.83 13.35
C MET A 16 -14.14 -8.92 11.85
N HIS A 17 -14.96 -7.99 11.37
CA HIS A 17 -15.15 -7.77 9.93
C HIS A 17 -14.41 -6.49 9.53
N ILE A 18 -13.23 -6.66 8.93
CA ILE A 18 -12.35 -5.56 8.56
C ILE A 18 -11.65 -5.86 7.24
N THR A 19 -11.50 -4.84 6.40
CA THR A 19 -10.72 -4.90 5.16
C THR A 19 -9.53 -3.97 5.26
N VAL A 20 -8.33 -4.52 5.12
CA VAL A 20 -7.06 -3.79 5.12
C VAL A 20 -6.52 -3.73 3.69
N VAL A 21 -6.23 -2.54 3.19
CA VAL A 21 -5.61 -2.34 1.87
C VAL A 21 -4.17 -1.90 2.07
N ILE A 22 -3.22 -2.70 1.60
CA ILE A 22 -1.78 -2.40 1.63
C ILE A 22 -1.40 -1.78 0.29
N LEU A 23 -1.11 -0.48 0.27
CA LEU A 23 -0.54 0.18 -0.89
C LEU A 23 0.96 -0.16 -0.95
N ARG A 24 1.36 -0.96 -1.94
CA ARG A 24 2.70 -1.54 -2.03
C ARG A 24 3.49 -0.93 -3.18
N ASP A 25 4.64 -0.36 -2.87
CA ASP A 25 5.58 0.23 -3.85
C ASP A 25 7.00 -0.38 -3.76
N ASP A 26 7.20 -1.38 -2.90
CA ASP A 26 8.47 -2.11 -2.70
C ASP A 26 9.66 -1.20 -2.35
N GLY A 27 9.39 -0.05 -1.73
CA GLY A 27 10.42 0.91 -1.36
C GLY A 27 9.97 1.93 -0.31
N TYR A 28 10.91 2.73 0.16
CA TYR A 28 10.65 3.89 1.02
C TYR A 28 10.36 5.13 0.19
N GLY A 29 9.21 5.16 -0.49
CA GLY A 29 8.85 6.15 -1.49
C GLY A 29 8.96 7.60 -1.03
N MET A 30 8.47 7.93 0.19
CA MET A 30 8.59 9.28 0.73
C MET A 30 10.04 9.69 1.00
N ILE A 31 10.89 8.76 1.43
CA ILE A 31 12.31 9.03 1.66
C ILE A 31 13.01 9.22 0.31
N ARG A 32 12.71 8.38 -0.68
CA ARG A 32 13.22 8.51 -2.06
C ARG A 32 12.92 9.89 -2.63
N TRP A 33 11.69 10.32 -2.51
CA TRP A 33 11.26 11.63 -2.96
C TRP A 33 12.02 12.79 -2.27
N LYS A 34 12.20 12.71 -0.94
CA LYS A 34 12.99 13.70 -0.19
C LYS A 34 14.46 13.71 -0.60
N GLN A 35 15.08 12.55 -0.77
CA GLN A 35 16.47 12.46 -1.23
C GLN A 35 16.63 13.09 -2.61
N ALA A 36 15.74 12.77 -3.55
CA ALA A 36 15.76 13.35 -4.89
C ALA A 36 15.66 14.89 -4.86
N ASN A 37 14.72 15.43 -4.06
CA ASN A 37 14.55 16.87 -3.89
C ASN A 37 15.76 17.59 -3.28
N MET A 38 16.54 16.89 -2.47
CA MET A 38 17.77 17.40 -1.85
C MET A 38 19.02 17.17 -2.73
N GLY A 39 18.86 16.55 -3.90
CA GLY A 39 19.95 16.22 -4.82
C GLY A 39 20.82 15.06 -4.36
N PHE A 40 20.34 14.23 -3.43
CA PHE A 40 21.02 13.02 -3.01
C PHE A 40 20.76 11.87 -3.98
N THR A 41 21.73 10.98 -4.11
CA THR A 41 21.57 9.74 -4.87
C THR A 41 20.65 8.77 -4.14
N ASP A 42 19.91 7.98 -4.91
CA ASP A 42 19.09 6.88 -4.37
C ASP A 42 19.99 5.84 -3.70
N PHE A 43 19.82 5.65 -2.39
CA PHE A 43 20.61 4.71 -1.61
C PHE A 43 19.80 4.07 -0.48
N GLY A 44 19.77 2.72 -0.46
CA GLY A 44 19.19 1.96 0.64
C GLY A 44 17.67 2.05 0.76
N LEU A 45 16.96 2.36 -0.32
CA LEU A 45 15.52 2.62 -0.31
C LEU A 45 14.67 1.45 -0.77
N ASP A 46 15.28 0.49 -1.48
CA ASP A 46 14.58 -0.70 -1.95
C ASP A 46 14.65 -1.82 -0.91
N TYR A 47 13.57 -2.54 -0.77
CA TYR A 47 13.49 -3.72 0.09
C TYR A 47 12.49 -4.74 -0.47
N GLY A 48 12.63 -6.01 -0.07
CA GLY A 48 11.67 -7.06 -0.39
C GLY A 48 10.51 -7.05 0.58
N ASN A 49 9.29 -7.04 0.07
CA ASN A 49 8.11 -7.30 0.86
C ASN A 49 7.83 -8.81 0.95
N PRO A 50 7.17 -9.29 2.00
CA PRO A 50 6.61 -10.63 2.01
C PRO A 50 5.49 -10.76 0.97
N ASP A 51 5.13 -11.97 0.61
CA ASP A 51 3.86 -12.23 -0.08
C ASP A 51 2.71 -11.93 0.89
N PHE A 52 2.06 -10.79 0.73
CA PHE A 52 1.02 -10.33 1.66
C PHE A 52 -0.25 -11.21 1.63
N VAL A 53 -0.50 -11.95 0.56
CA VAL A 53 -1.58 -12.93 0.51
C VAL A 53 -1.28 -14.06 1.48
N LYS A 54 -0.12 -14.70 1.35
CA LYS A 54 0.31 -15.77 2.27
C LYS A 54 0.49 -15.27 3.69
N TYR A 55 0.94 -14.02 3.83
CA TYR A 55 1.11 -13.38 5.13
C TYR A 55 -0.22 -13.23 5.87
N ALA A 56 -1.27 -12.79 5.18
CA ALA A 56 -2.62 -12.73 5.73
C ALA A 56 -3.15 -14.12 6.11
N GLU A 57 -2.98 -15.09 5.22
CA GLU A 57 -3.38 -16.48 5.45
C GLU A 57 -2.69 -17.11 6.67
N ALA A 58 -1.42 -16.76 6.91
CA ALA A 58 -0.68 -17.23 8.09
C ALA A 58 -1.29 -16.74 9.42
N TYR A 59 -2.02 -15.62 9.42
CA TYR A 59 -2.81 -15.14 10.56
C TYR A 59 -4.23 -15.70 10.60
N GLY A 60 -4.65 -16.48 9.60
CA GLY A 60 -6.02 -16.95 9.46
C GLY A 60 -6.98 -15.92 8.84
N ALA A 61 -6.44 -14.85 8.23
CA ALA A 61 -7.20 -13.88 7.46
C ALA A 61 -7.30 -14.27 5.98
N ASN A 62 -8.14 -13.60 5.22
CA ASN A 62 -8.29 -13.81 3.79
C ASN A 62 -7.35 -12.87 3.02
N GLY A 63 -6.39 -13.42 2.30
CA GLY A 63 -5.44 -12.66 1.49
C GLY A 63 -5.92 -12.50 0.05
N HIS A 64 -5.76 -11.30 -0.51
CA HIS A 64 -6.12 -10.99 -1.89
C HIS A 64 -5.03 -10.13 -2.54
N ARG A 65 -4.95 -10.18 -3.87
CA ARG A 65 -4.05 -9.31 -4.66
C ARG A 65 -4.83 -8.62 -5.77
N VAL A 66 -4.55 -7.33 -5.94
CA VAL A 66 -5.06 -6.56 -7.07
C VAL A 66 -4.16 -6.82 -8.28
N GLU A 67 -4.73 -7.34 -9.35
CA GLU A 67 -4.01 -7.65 -10.60
C GLU A 67 -4.14 -6.52 -11.64
N SER A 68 -5.17 -5.68 -11.53
CA SER A 68 -5.37 -4.51 -12.39
C SER A 68 -6.17 -3.43 -11.68
N ALA A 69 -6.10 -2.20 -12.17
CA ALA A 69 -6.85 -1.07 -11.60
C ALA A 69 -8.37 -1.32 -11.59
N GLU A 70 -8.89 -1.94 -12.66
CA GLU A 70 -10.31 -2.27 -12.80
C GLU A 70 -10.77 -3.34 -11.81
N GLY A 71 -9.83 -4.21 -11.38
CA GLY A 71 -10.08 -5.29 -10.41
C GLY A 71 -10.23 -4.80 -8.97
N LEU A 72 -9.75 -3.59 -8.63
CA LEU A 72 -9.75 -3.08 -7.27
C LEU A 72 -11.17 -2.89 -6.72
N LEU A 73 -12.05 -2.22 -7.45
CA LEU A 73 -13.40 -1.93 -6.97
C LEU A 73 -14.25 -3.19 -6.74
N PRO A 74 -14.33 -4.16 -7.67
CA PRO A 74 -15.05 -5.41 -7.43
C PRO A 74 -14.49 -6.20 -6.24
N LEU A 75 -13.14 -6.20 -6.05
CA LEU A 75 -12.51 -6.88 -4.94
C LEU A 75 -12.85 -6.19 -3.60
N LEU A 76 -12.81 -4.88 -3.52
CA LEU A 76 -13.22 -4.12 -2.34
C LEU A 76 -14.68 -4.40 -1.97
N GLU A 77 -15.57 -4.38 -2.95
CA GLU A 77 -16.99 -4.70 -2.73
C GLU A 77 -17.19 -6.12 -2.21
N HIS A 78 -16.43 -7.08 -2.75
CA HIS A 78 -16.45 -8.46 -2.26
C HIS A 78 -16.02 -8.53 -0.80
N CYS A 79 -14.88 -7.94 -0.45
CA CYS A 79 -14.33 -7.96 0.91
C CYS A 79 -15.26 -7.27 1.93
N ILE A 80 -15.88 -6.14 1.54
CA ILE A 80 -16.81 -5.41 2.42
C ILE A 80 -18.10 -6.21 2.67
N LYS A 81 -18.56 -6.98 1.69
CA LYS A 81 -19.79 -7.78 1.78
C LYS A 81 -19.57 -9.16 2.43
N THR A 82 -18.34 -9.65 2.47
CA THR A 82 -17.98 -10.98 2.99
C THR A 82 -17.48 -10.88 4.43
N PRO A 83 -18.10 -11.52 5.40
CA PRO A 83 -17.61 -11.50 6.78
C PRO A 83 -16.18 -12.05 6.92
N GLY A 84 -15.42 -11.44 7.81
CA GLY A 84 -14.05 -11.86 8.15
C GLY A 84 -13.03 -10.75 8.03
N VAL A 85 -11.77 -11.11 8.27
CA VAL A 85 -10.63 -10.23 8.10
C VAL A 85 -10.06 -10.41 6.69
N HIS A 86 -10.01 -9.35 5.92
CA HIS A 86 -9.48 -9.35 4.56
C HIS A 86 -8.27 -8.44 4.46
N VAL A 87 -7.22 -8.90 3.76
CA VAL A 87 -6.02 -8.12 3.45
C VAL A 87 -5.85 -8.09 1.95
N ILE A 88 -5.78 -6.90 1.38
CA ILE A 88 -5.62 -6.69 -0.06
C ILE A 88 -4.22 -6.12 -0.31
N ASP A 89 -3.37 -6.89 -1.00
CA ASP A 89 -2.11 -6.42 -1.57
C ASP A 89 -2.42 -5.63 -2.84
N CYS A 90 -2.23 -4.32 -2.78
CA CYS A 90 -2.51 -3.40 -3.87
C CYS A 90 -1.20 -2.76 -4.37
N PRO A 91 -0.55 -3.32 -5.40
CA PRO A 91 0.60 -2.69 -6.02
C PRO A 91 0.23 -1.31 -6.57
N VAL A 92 1.09 -0.32 -6.34
CA VAL A 92 0.87 1.05 -6.82
C VAL A 92 2.10 1.54 -7.58
N ASP A 93 1.85 2.32 -8.61
CA ASP A 93 2.88 3.00 -9.39
C ASP A 93 2.96 4.47 -8.97
N TYR A 94 4.11 4.86 -8.45
CA TYR A 94 4.41 6.23 -8.04
C TYR A 94 5.33 6.97 -9.01
N SER A 95 5.51 6.46 -10.22
CA SER A 95 6.40 7.07 -11.24
C SER A 95 6.06 8.53 -11.56
N GLU A 96 4.77 8.90 -11.47
CA GLU A 96 4.29 10.25 -11.74
C GLU A 96 4.41 11.21 -10.55
N ASN A 97 4.74 10.73 -9.36
CA ASN A 97 4.74 11.57 -8.15
C ASN A 97 5.67 12.76 -8.24
N ASP A 98 6.87 12.58 -8.79
CA ASP A 98 7.84 13.67 -8.89
C ASP A 98 7.33 14.78 -9.83
N ARG A 99 6.78 14.40 -10.97
CA ARG A 99 6.19 15.33 -11.94
C ARG A 99 5.01 16.09 -11.32
N ILE A 100 4.08 15.39 -10.70
CA ILE A 100 2.85 15.98 -10.16
C ILE A 100 3.14 16.81 -8.91
N LEU A 101 3.85 16.24 -7.93
CA LEU A 101 4.01 16.86 -6.62
C LEU A 101 5.10 17.94 -6.61
N ASN A 102 6.17 17.76 -7.37
CA ASN A 102 7.28 18.71 -7.36
C ASN A 102 7.18 19.76 -8.47
N SER A 103 6.85 19.34 -9.70
CA SER A 103 6.82 20.27 -10.83
C SER A 103 5.46 20.98 -10.92
N GLU A 104 4.38 20.26 -11.16
CA GLU A 104 3.08 20.90 -11.44
C GLU A 104 2.49 21.64 -10.24
N LEU A 105 2.54 21.08 -9.03
CA LEU A 105 2.01 21.77 -7.84
C LEU A 105 2.85 23.01 -7.48
N ARG A 106 4.18 22.93 -7.65
CA ARG A 106 5.06 24.07 -7.45
C ARG A 106 4.78 25.19 -8.44
N GLU A 107 4.64 24.87 -9.73
CA GLU A 107 4.29 25.84 -10.76
C GLU A 107 2.96 26.52 -10.48
N ARG A 108 1.93 25.74 -10.08
CA ARG A 108 0.63 26.29 -9.69
C ARG A 108 0.70 27.20 -8.47
N ALA A 109 1.51 26.83 -7.47
CA ALA A 109 1.70 27.65 -6.27
C ALA A 109 2.44 28.96 -6.54
N LEU A 110 3.30 29.02 -7.57
CA LEU A 110 4.02 30.23 -7.96
C LEU A 110 3.24 31.11 -8.95
N ALA A 111 2.15 30.60 -9.52
CA ALA A 111 1.29 31.33 -10.47
C ALA A 111 0.18 32.13 -9.77
N VAL A 112 0.10 32.16 -8.45
CA VAL A 112 -0.80 32.97 -7.61
C VAL A 112 -0.03 34.15 -7.07
#